data_63893b05194385a9746d300cd784eea8
#
_entry.id   63893b05194385a9746d300cd784eea8
#
_cell.length_a   1.000
_cell.length_b   1.000
_cell.length_c   1.000
_cell.angle_alpha   90.00
_cell.angle_beta   90.00
_cell.angle_gamma   90.00
#
_symmetry.space_group_name_H-M   'P 1'
#
loop_
_entity.id
_entity.type
_entity.pdbx_description
1 polymer ?
#
loop_
_entity_poly.entity_id
_entity_poly.type
_entity_poly.pdbx_seq_one_letter_code
_entity_poly.pdbx_strand_id
1 'polypeptide(L)'
;ATARALSRSRTACGGKYLTSCLTRVGGPEIEAGLADAVIAGGADTFADMPLNGFHALGVLAGERTRPLTDHRPGITIGEGAGLMLFTRRPSAVKLSGWGESSDGHHMSSPEPEGRGAEAAVRGALSRAGLTPDDIVYVNLHGTGTGQNDASELAAMNRVFGGRTAMSSTKTYTGHTLGAAGVTDAGLLVLGLMHGGLKLPAQFSEGQTPDETLPLSGVLREPALIAPGPVMSTNLAFGGSNTALIFEPNS
;
A
#
# COMPACT_ATOMS: atom_id res chain seq x y z
N ALA A 1 -3.08 -38.37 9.71
CA ALA A 1 -2.11 -37.31 9.49
C ALA A 1 -2.24 -36.32 10.64
N THR A 2 -1.26 -36.38 11.55
CA THR A 2 -1.25 -35.61 12.80
C THR A 2 -0.77 -34.19 12.47
N ALA A 3 -1.62 -33.20 12.66
CA ALA A 3 -1.26 -31.81 12.57
C ALA A 3 -0.24 -31.49 13.69
N ARG A 4 1.02 -31.29 13.35
CA ARG A 4 1.97 -30.66 14.26
C ARG A 4 1.59 -29.17 14.32
N ALA A 5 0.98 -28.76 15.39
CA ALA A 5 0.87 -27.35 15.74
C ALA A 5 2.28 -26.82 16.03
N LEU A 6 2.86 -26.10 15.10
CA LEU A 6 4.08 -25.34 15.36
C LEU A 6 3.70 -24.11 16.18
N SER A 7 3.77 -24.21 17.51
CA SER A 7 3.68 -23.07 18.42
C SER A 7 4.99 -22.27 18.40
N ARG A 8 5.25 -21.56 17.34
CA ARG A 8 6.12 -20.41 17.34
C ARG A 8 5.30 -19.21 16.87
N SER A 9 4.43 -18.73 17.76
CA SER A 9 3.88 -17.39 17.62
C SER A 9 5.04 -16.40 17.82
N ARG A 10 5.69 -16.01 16.76
CA ARG A 10 6.44 -14.76 16.76
C ARG A 10 5.42 -13.67 16.63
N THR A 11 5.01 -13.09 17.76
CA THR A 11 4.34 -11.80 17.79
C THR A 11 5.34 -10.78 17.27
N ALA A 12 5.36 -10.57 15.96
CA ALA A 12 6.18 -9.57 15.35
C ALA A 12 5.32 -8.33 15.18
N CYS A 13 5.78 -7.24 15.72
CA CYS A 13 5.38 -5.86 15.51
C CYS A 13 4.09 -5.39 16.18
N GLY A 14 4.24 -4.83 17.36
CA GLY A 14 3.34 -3.77 17.81
C GLY A 14 3.27 -2.65 16.79
N GLY A 15 2.08 -2.39 16.27
CA GLY A 15 1.63 -1.08 15.79
C GLY A 15 2.19 -0.50 14.50
N LYS A 16 3.02 -1.16 13.72
CA LYS A 16 3.67 -0.43 12.62
C LYS A 16 3.83 -1.21 11.32
N TYR A 17 3.18 -1.86 10.65
CA TYR A 17 3.42 -2.31 9.27
C TYR A 17 3.05 -3.77 8.99
N LEU A 18 1.83 -3.94 8.60
CA LEU A 18 1.42 -5.22 8.02
C LEU A 18 2.22 -5.55 6.77
N THR A 19 2.46 -4.55 5.90
CA THR A 19 3.22 -4.75 4.67
C THR A 19 4.64 -5.24 4.96
N SER A 20 5.33 -4.69 5.95
CA SER A 20 6.64 -5.22 6.34
C SER A 20 6.56 -6.57 7.08
N CYS A 21 5.46 -6.90 7.74
CA CYS A 21 5.25 -8.26 8.25
C CYS A 21 5.05 -9.27 7.11
N LEU A 22 4.33 -8.92 6.06
CA LEU A 22 4.17 -9.78 4.88
C LEU A 22 5.48 -10.01 4.13
N THR A 23 6.28 -8.95 3.96
CA THR A 23 7.57 -9.03 3.26
C THR A 23 8.62 -9.78 4.07
N ARG A 24 8.61 -9.65 5.40
CA ARG A 24 9.63 -10.24 6.27
C ARG A 24 9.30 -11.63 6.78
N VAL A 25 8.03 -11.96 6.93
CA VAL A 25 7.59 -13.19 7.59
C VAL A 25 6.76 -14.06 6.66
N GLY A 26 5.78 -13.52 5.96
CA GLY A 26 4.81 -14.32 5.21
C GLY A 26 5.38 -15.03 3.99
N GLY A 27 5.93 -14.27 3.05
CA GLY A 27 6.51 -14.79 1.82
C GLY A 27 7.76 -15.63 2.06
N PRO A 28 8.81 -15.09 2.71
CA PRO A 28 10.07 -15.79 2.93
C PRO A 28 9.93 -17.07 3.75
N GLU A 29 9.11 -17.11 4.80
CA GLU A 29 8.95 -18.31 5.64
C GLU A 29 8.24 -19.45 4.88
N ILE A 30 7.23 -19.11 4.06
CA ILE A 30 6.58 -20.10 3.21
C ILE A 30 7.52 -20.60 2.11
N GLU A 31 8.26 -19.70 1.45
CA GLU A 31 9.24 -20.07 0.41
C GLU A 31 10.36 -20.96 0.98
N ALA A 32 10.87 -20.62 2.14
CA ALA A 32 11.90 -21.39 2.83
C ALA A 32 11.39 -22.72 3.42
N GLY A 33 10.08 -22.99 3.38
CA GLY A 33 9.50 -24.21 3.96
C GLY A 33 9.46 -24.20 5.49
N LEU A 34 9.60 -23.04 6.10
CA LEU A 34 9.56 -22.88 7.55
C LEU A 34 8.13 -22.84 8.09
N ALA A 35 7.14 -22.53 7.24
CA ALA A 35 5.73 -22.54 7.54
C ALA A 35 4.91 -23.06 6.35
N ASP A 36 3.84 -23.80 6.63
CA ASP A 36 2.86 -24.23 5.62
C ASP A 36 1.82 -23.16 5.32
N ALA A 37 1.57 -22.31 6.31
CA ALA A 37 0.63 -21.20 6.24
C ALA A 37 1.05 -20.07 7.18
N VAL A 38 0.77 -18.82 6.78
CA VAL A 38 1.01 -17.62 7.57
C VAL A 38 -0.25 -16.78 7.58
N ILE A 39 -0.71 -16.37 8.76
CA ILE A 39 -1.73 -15.34 8.91
C ILE A 39 -1.00 -14.02 9.16
N ALA A 40 -1.24 -13.03 8.31
CA ALA A 40 -0.74 -11.70 8.49
C ALA A 40 -1.89 -10.68 8.38
N GLY A 41 -1.85 -9.66 9.21
CA GLY A 41 -2.92 -8.67 9.27
C GLY A 41 -2.57 -7.51 10.17
N GLY A 42 -3.52 -6.61 10.31
CA GLY A 42 -3.42 -5.45 11.18
C GLY A 42 -4.78 -5.02 11.65
N ALA A 43 -4.82 -4.37 12.78
CA ALA A 43 -5.98 -3.70 13.32
C ALA A 43 -5.54 -2.40 13.96
N ASP A 44 -6.31 -1.36 13.72
CA ASP A 44 -6.11 -0.08 14.38
C ASP A 44 -7.45 0.59 14.64
N THR A 45 -7.56 1.24 15.78
CA THR A 45 -8.73 1.98 16.22
C THR A 45 -8.33 3.38 16.65
N PHE A 46 -9.30 4.26 16.81
CA PHE A 46 -9.01 5.59 17.34
C PHE A 46 -8.37 5.50 18.72
N ALA A 47 -7.22 6.15 18.86
CA ALA A 47 -6.52 6.27 20.12
C ALA A 47 -5.92 7.68 20.24
N ASP A 48 -5.94 8.22 21.46
CA ASP A 48 -5.50 9.60 21.72
C ASP A 48 -4.03 9.83 21.36
N MET A 49 -3.19 8.82 21.57
CA MET A 49 -1.75 8.97 21.35
C MET A 49 -1.39 9.19 19.87
N PRO A 50 -1.83 8.36 18.90
CA PRO A 50 -1.60 8.65 17.49
C PRO A 50 -2.29 9.94 17.04
N LEU A 51 -3.53 10.18 17.48
CA LEU A 51 -4.28 11.37 17.10
C LEU A 51 -3.55 12.65 17.52
N ASN A 52 -3.14 12.73 18.79
CA ASN A 52 -2.38 13.87 19.31
C ASN A 52 -0.98 13.98 18.67
N GLY A 53 -0.35 12.84 18.35
CA GLY A 53 0.94 12.81 17.67
C GLY A 53 0.86 13.42 16.27
N PHE A 54 -0.10 13.01 15.45
CA PHE A 54 -0.32 13.56 14.10
C PHE A 54 -0.79 15.02 14.15
N HIS A 55 -1.61 15.38 15.16
CA HIS A 55 -1.99 16.77 15.40
C HIS A 55 -0.78 17.65 15.71
N ALA A 56 0.10 17.21 16.59
CA ALA A 56 1.31 17.93 16.97
C ALA A 56 2.30 18.11 15.81
N LEU A 57 2.29 17.17 14.85
CA LEU A 57 3.07 17.27 13.61
C LEU A 57 2.44 18.20 12.57
N GLY A 58 1.22 18.69 12.81
CA GLY A 58 0.51 19.56 11.87
C GLY A 58 0.07 18.86 10.58
N VAL A 59 -0.05 17.52 10.60
CA VAL A 59 -0.43 16.73 9.43
C VAL A 59 -1.82 16.11 9.52
N LEU A 60 -2.55 16.35 10.61
CA LEU A 60 -3.90 15.87 10.79
C LEU A 60 -4.89 16.79 10.07
N ALA A 61 -5.73 16.22 9.22
CA ALA A 61 -6.78 16.95 8.53
C ALA A 61 -7.99 17.22 9.43
N GLY A 62 -8.56 18.41 9.33
CA GLY A 62 -9.86 18.73 9.94
C GLY A 62 -11.06 18.32 9.07
N GLU A 63 -10.80 17.79 7.88
CA GLU A 63 -11.78 17.34 6.89
C GLU A 63 -11.28 16.07 6.21
N ARG A 64 -12.07 15.51 5.27
CA ARG A 64 -11.67 14.33 4.50
C ARG A 64 -10.36 14.58 3.75
N THR A 65 -9.42 13.67 3.87
CA THR A 65 -8.16 13.73 3.13
C THR A 65 -8.39 13.75 1.61
N ARG A 66 -7.57 14.52 0.91
CA ARG A 66 -7.64 14.75 -0.54
C ARG A 66 -6.26 14.55 -1.18
N PRO A 67 -5.82 13.30 -1.32
CA PRO A 67 -4.52 13.03 -1.91
C PRO A 67 -4.40 13.61 -3.32
N LEU A 68 -3.22 14.09 -3.67
CA LEU A 68 -2.83 14.57 -4.99
C LEU A 68 -3.55 15.85 -5.47
N THR A 69 -4.34 16.50 -4.61
CA THR A 69 -4.99 17.79 -4.94
C THR A 69 -4.10 18.97 -4.60
N ASP A 70 -4.41 20.15 -5.14
CA ASP A 70 -3.77 21.42 -4.82
C ASP A 70 -4.01 21.84 -3.36
N HIS A 71 -5.14 21.43 -2.78
CA HIS A 71 -5.47 21.61 -1.37
C HIS A 71 -5.46 20.27 -0.65
N ARG A 72 -4.31 19.93 -0.06
CA ARG A 72 -4.09 18.73 0.75
C ARG A 72 -4.18 19.05 2.24
N PRO A 73 -5.32 18.79 2.88
CA PRO A 73 -5.52 19.17 4.29
C PRO A 73 -4.72 18.31 5.27
N GLY A 74 -4.11 17.23 4.79
CA GLY A 74 -3.41 16.26 5.61
C GLY A 74 -4.12 14.91 5.71
N ILE A 75 -3.82 14.17 6.76
CA ILE A 75 -4.28 12.81 7.01
C ILE A 75 -5.61 12.83 7.77
N THR A 76 -6.62 12.15 7.24
CA THR A 76 -7.80 11.74 8.04
C THR A 76 -7.52 10.36 8.62
N ILE A 77 -7.52 10.24 9.94
CA ILE A 77 -7.34 8.93 10.60
C ILE A 77 -8.61 8.09 10.38
N GLY A 78 -8.40 6.85 9.98
CA GLY A 78 -9.45 5.82 9.85
C GLY A 78 -9.25 4.70 10.85
N GLU A 79 -10.25 3.87 11.02
CA GLU A 79 -10.21 2.62 11.77
C GLU A 79 -10.40 1.44 10.83
N GLY A 80 -9.76 0.33 11.14
CA GLY A 80 -9.90 -0.86 10.32
C GLY A 80 -9.19 -2.08 10.91
N ALA A 81 -9.58 -3.23 10.43
CA ALA A 81 -8.91 -4.49 10.73
C ALA A 81 -9.02 -5.43 9.53
N GLY A 82 -7.99 -6.23 9.32
CA GLY A 82 -7.99 -7.25 8.28
C GLY A 82 -6.95 -8.32 8.56
N LEU A 83 -7.22 -9.52 8.10
CA LEU A 83 -6.31 -10.66 8.15
C LEU A 83 -6.27 -11.33 6.77
N MET A 84 -5.08 -11.70 6.34
CA MET A 84 -4.86 -12.49 5.12
C MET A 84 -4.20 -13.81 5.50
N LEU A 85 -4.68 -14.89 4.91
CA LEU A 85 -4.08 -16.22 5.00
C LEU A 85 -3.24 -16.47 3.76
N PHE A 86 -1.94 -16.67 3.94
CA PHE A 86 -0.99 -17.07 2.91
C PHE A 86 -0.67 -18.54 3.04
N THR A 87 -0.73 -19.29 1.93
CA THR A 87 -0.43 -20.71 1.88
C THR A 87 0.21 -21.06 0.54
N ARG A 88 0.80 -22.26 0.43
CA ARG A 88 1.23 -22.84 -0.86
C ARG A 88 0.07 -23.46 -1.65
N ARG A 89 -1.11 -23.55 -1.07
CA ARG A 89 -2.26 -24.13 -1.76
C ARG A 89 -2.75 -23.17 -2.84
N PRO A 90 -3.25 -23.71 -3.98
CA PRO A 90 -3.88 -22.88 -5.00
C PRO A 90 -4.99 -22.01 -4.39
N SER A 91 -5.03 -20.76 -4.80
CA SER A 91 -6.05 -19.77 -4.40
C SER A 91 -6.38 -18.89 -5.60
N ALA A 92 -7.46 -18.13 -5.54
CA ALA A 92 -7.88 -17.24 -6.64
C ALA A 92 -6.88 -16.11 -6.91
N VAL A 93 -6.09 -15.74 -5.91
CA VAL A 93 -5.09 -14.65 -6.01
C VAL A 93 -3.79 -15.11 -5.39
N LYS A 94 -2.67 -14.83 -6.03
CA LYS A 94 -1.32 -15.06 -5.50
C LYS A 94 -0.62 -13.75 -5.15
N LEU A 95 0.19 -13.73 -4.10
CA LEU A 95 1.20 -12.73 -3.85
C LEU A 95 2.44 -13.12 -4.69
N SER A 96 2.66 -12.42 -5.79
CA SER A 96 3.73 -12.77 -6.74
C SER A 96 5.02 -12.02 -6.49
N GLY A 97 4.95 -10.83 -5.90
CA GLY A 97 6.12 -10.03 -5.61
C GLY A 97 5.97 -9.15 -4.38
N TRP A 98 7.09 -8.90 -3.74
CA TRP A 98 7.19 -7.93 -2.66
C TRP A 98 8.57 -7.30 -2.64
N GLY A 99 8.63 -6.05 -2.22
CA GLY A 99 9.86 -5.31 -2.04
C GLY A 99 9.78 -4.40 -0.85
N GLU A 100 10.90 -4.17 -0.22
CA GLU A 100 11.03 -3.25 0.90
C GLU A 100 12.35 -2.49 0.82
N SER A 101 12.36 -1.31 1.40
CA SER A 101 13.50 -0.45 1.50
C SER A 101 13.42 0.45 2.74
N SER A 102 14.48 1.17 2.99
CA SER A 102 14.50 2.22 4.02
C SER A 102 15.12 3.48 3.40
N ASP A 103 14.48 4.63 3.63
CA ASP A 103 14.99 5.92 3.17
C ASP A 103 16.30 6.31 3.89
N GLY A 104 16.40 6.00 5.18
CA GLY A 104 17.51 6.48 6.02
C GLY A 104 17.62 8.01 6.06
N HIS A 105 16.51 8.73 5.83
CA HIS A 105 16.49 10.17 5.62
C HIS A 105 16.05 10.96 6.87
N HIS A 106 14.81 10.73 7.33
CA HIS A 106 14.20 11.46 8.45
C HIS A 106 13.16 10.60 9.17
N MET A 107 12.89 10.93 10.46
CA MET A 107 11.97 10.10 11.26
C MET A 107 10.50 10.22 10.86
N SER A 108 10.07 11.35 10.30
CA SER A 108 8.66 11.61 9.94
C SER A 108 8.43 12.15 8.52
N SER A 109 9.50 12.45 7.78
CA SER A 109 9.41 12.91 6.40
C SER A 109 9.98 11.87 5.44
N PRO A 110 9.36 11.61 4.29
CA PRO A 110 9.92 10.74 3.27
C PRO A 110 11.17 11.38 2.63
N GLU A 111 11.99 10.58 2.00
CA GLU A 111 13.07 11.08 1.15
C GLU A 111 12.44 11.81 -0.06
N PRO A 112 12.78 13.10 -0.30
CA PRO A 112 12.03 13.95 -1.23
C PRO A 112 11.91 13.42 -2.65
N GLU A 113 12.96 12.75 -3.14
CA GLU A 113 12.96 12.15 -4.49
C GLU A 113 12.25 10.78 -4.56
N GLY A 114 11.81 10.22 -3.42
CA GLY A 114 11.15 8.92 -3.38
C GLY A 114 12.02 7.73 -3.76
N ARG A 115 13.36 7.84 -3.58
CA ARG A 115 14.30 6.76 -3.95
C ARG A 115 14.03 5.46 -3.21
N GLY A 116 13.62 5.54 -1.94
CA GLY A 116 13.22 4.36 -1.18
C GLY A 116 11.95 3.73 -1.73
N ALA A 117 10.92 4.51 -2.01
CA ALA A 117 9.69 4.02 -2.63
C ALA A 117 9.98 3.34 -3.99
N GLU A 118 10.80 3.97 -4.83
CA GLU A 118 11.25 3.37 -6.10
C GLU A 118 11.98 2.05 -5.90
N ALA A 119 12.90 1.97 -4.94
CA ALA A 119 13.65 0.74 -4.65
C ALA A 119 12.71 -0.41 -4.21
N ALA A 120 11.72 -0.11 -3.35
CA ALA A 120 10.72 -1.11 -2.93
C ALA A 120 9.89 -1.61 -4.11
N VAL A 121 9.42 -0.71 -4.98
CA VAL A 121 8.64 -1.05 -6.18
C VAL A 121 9.45 -1.91 -7.16
N ARG A 122 10.68 -1.50 -7.47
CA ARG A 122 11.58 -2.29 -8.35
C ARG A 122 11.92 -3.65 -7.75
N GLY A 123 12.10 -3.73 -6.44
CA GLY A 123 12.30 -4.99 -5.73
C GLY A 123 11.11 -5.94 -5.87
N ALA A 124 9.89 -5.42 -5.74
CA ALA A 124 8.68 -6.20 -5.93
C ALA A 124 8.53 -6.71 -7.37
N LEU A 125 8.75 -5.84 -8.37
CA LEU A 125 8.73 -6.22 -9.79
C LEU A 125 9.78 -7.29 -10.11
N SER A 126 11.01 -7.11 -9.67
CA SER A 126 12.09 -8.07 -9.88
C SER A 126 11.77 -9.45 -9.29
N ARG A 127 11.18 -9.48 -8.08
CA ARG A 127 10.79 -10.74 -7.43
C ARG A 127 9.65 -11.44 -8.16
N ALA A 128 8.68 -10.67 -8.67
CA ALA A 128 7.58 -11.21 -9.47
C ALA A 128 8.01 -11.68 -10.87
N GLY A 129 9.18 -11.25 -11.35
CA GLY A 129 9.59 -11.43 -12.73
C GLY A 129 8.79 -10.59 -13.72
N LEU A 130 8.24 -9.47 -13.24
CA LEU A 130 7.38 -8.57 -14.03
C LEU A 130 8.11 -7.26 -14.39
N THR A 131 7.66 -6.64 -15.45
CA THR A 131 8.03 -5.29 -15.86
C THR A 131 7.00 -4.27 -15.39
N PRO A 132 7.30 -2.97 -15.38
CA PRO A 132 6.30 -1.95 -15.08
C PRO A 132 5.07 -2.00 -16.00
N ASP A 133 5.23 -2.41 -17.26
CA ASP A 133 4.14 -2.48 -18.24
C ASP A 133 3.16 -3.64 -18.01
N ASP A 134 3.54 -4.62 -17.19
CA ASP A 134 2.67 -5.72 -16.79
C ASP A 134 1.68 -5.31 -15.69
N ILE A 135 1.97 -4.24 -14.93
CA ILE A 135 1.13 -3.77 -13.81
C ILE A 135 -0.05 -2.98 -14.35
N VAL A 136 -1.25 -3.48 -14.11
CA VAL A 136 -2.48 -2.83 -14.61
C VAL A 136 -2.99 -1.73 -13.68
N TYR A 137 -2.63 -1.75 -12.40
CA TYR A 137 -3.03 -0.74 -11.43
C TYR A 137 -2.10 -0.67 -10.22
N VAL A 138 -1.88 0.55 -9.72
CA VAL A 138 -1.17 0.81 -8.46
C VAL A 138 -2.10 1.51 -7.47
N ASN A 139 -2.32 0.90 -6.30
CA ASN A 139 -2.91 1.58 -5.15
C ASN A 139 -1.81 2.30 -4.38
N LEU A 140 -1.83 3.64 -4.47
CA LEU A 140 -0.85 4.51 -3.85
C LEU A 140 -1.02 4.58 -2.33
N HIS A 141 0.07 4.80 -1.62
CA HIS A 141 0.00 5.19 -0.22
C HIS A 141 -0.80 6.47 -0.04
N GLY A 142 -0.54 7.52 -0.84
CA GLY A 142 -1.36 8.71 -1.03
C GLY A 142 -2.09 9.22 0.20
N THR A 143 -1.38 9.85 1.12
CA THR A 143 -1.93 10.27 2.42
C THR A 143 -2.60 11.64 2.40
N GLY A 144 -2.47 12.40 1.32
CA GLY A 144 -2.94 13.77 1.25
C GLY A 144 -2.05 14.77 1.99
N THR A 145 -0.77 14.41 2.18
CA THR A 145 0.27 15.33 2.68
C THR A 145 1.18 15.74 1.53
N GLY A 146 1.64 17.00 1.55
CA GLY A 146 2.45 17.54 0.46
C GLY A 146 3.71 16.73 0.18
N GLN A 147 4.42 16.35 1.23
CA GLN A 147 5.68 15.63 1.12
C GLN A 147 5.52 14.19 0.64
N ASN A 148 4.56 13.44 1.21
CA ASN A 148 4.34 12.06 0.82
C ASN A 148 3.89 11.97 -0.64
N ASP A 149 2.89 12.75 -1.02
CA ASP A 149 2.30 12.66 -2.35
C ASP A 149 3.31 13.05 -3.43
N ALA A 150 4.16 14.07 -3.17
CA ALA A 150 5.21 14.47 -4.10
C ALA A 150 6.30 13.40 -4.24
N SER A 151 6.82 12.90 -3.13
CA SER A 151 7.85 11.86 -3.09
C SER A 151 7.38 10.57 -3.76
N GLU A 152 6.18 10.10 -3.43
CA GLU A 152 5.63 8.88 -4.00
C GLU A 152 5.40 9.01 -5.50
N LEU A 153 4.76 10.09 -5.96
CA LEU A 153 4.53 10.28 -7.40
C LEU A 153 5.81 10.46 -8.20
N ALA A 154 6.84 11.10 -7.63
CA ALA A 154 8.15 11.15 -8.28
C ALA A 154 8.72 9.75 -8.52
N ALA A 155 8.64 8.86 -7.53
CA ALA A 155 9.04 7.46 -7.67
C ALA A 155 8.18 6.71 -8.70
N MET A 156 6.86 6.82 -8.62
CA MET A 156 5.93 6.16 -9.56
C MET A 156 6.15 6.61 -11.00
N ASN A 157 6.37 7.90 -11.22
CA ASN A 157 6.64 8.43 -12.56
C ASN A 157 7.96 7.87 -13.14
N ARG A 158 9.01 7.74 -12.33
CA ARG A 158 10.28 7.14 -12.80
C ARG A 158 10.15 5.65 -13.14
N VAL A 159 9.27 4.92 -12.44
CA VAL A 159 9.08 3.49 -12.70
C VAL A 159 8.11 3.26 -13.83
N PHE A 160 6.93 3.87 -13.80
CA PHE A 160 5.81 3.56 -14.69
C PHE A 160 5.65 4.52 -15.86
N GLY A 161 6.28 5.72 -15.82
CA GLY A 161 6.23 6.70 -16.90
C GLY A 161 4.81 7.16 -17.25
N GLY A 162 3.88 7.10 -16.31
CA GLY A 162 2.49 7.51 -16.49
C GLY A 162 1.62 6.54 -17.30
N ARG A 163 2.10 5.34 -17.61
CA ARG A 163 1.34 4.34 -18.40
C ARG A 163 0.39 3.49 -17.56
N THR A 164 0.69 3.30 -16.29
CA THR A 164 -0.08 2.47 -15.38
C THR A 164 -1.13 3.31 -14.66
N ALA A 165 -2.37 2.81 -14.59
CA ALA A 165 -3.44 3.43 -13.82
C ALA A 165 -3.09 3.44 -12.32
N MET A 166 -3.32 4.57 -11.63
CA MET A 166 -3.04 4.68 -10.20
C MET A 166 -4.01 5.61 -9.48
N SER A 167 -4.28 5.31 -8.21
CA SER A 167 -5.05 6.17 -7.31
C SER A 167 -4.80 5.78 -5.86
N SER A 168 -5.28 6.60 -4.90
CA SER A 168 -5.27 6.29 -3.47
C SER A 168 -6.68 6.03 -2.97
N THR A 169 -6.86 4.96 -2.22
CA THR A 169 -8.14 4.62 -1.58
C THR A 169 -8.38 5.41 -0.29
N LYS A 170 -7.38 6.13 0.22
CA LYS A 170 -7.45 6.82 1.52
C LYS A 170 -8.46 7.95 1.61
N THR A 171 -8.91 8.50 0.48
CA THR A 171 -10.06 9.40 0.46
C THR A 171 -11.33 8.73 1.01
N TYR A 172 -11.44 7.40 0.87
CA TYR A 172 -12.63 6.63 1.28
C TYR A 172 -12.45 5.91 2.62
N THR A 173 -11.26 5.40 2.88
CA THR A 173 -10.95 4.60 4.09
C THR A 173 -10.39 5.43 5.24
N GLY A 174 -9.88 6.64 4.96
CA GLY A 174 -8.94 7.30 5.84
C GLY A 174 -7.61 6.53 5.88
N HIS A 175 -6.68 7.01 6.67
CA HIS A 175 -5.44 6.30 6.95
C HIS A 175 -5.62 5.43 8.19
N THR A 176 -5.82 4.15 8.00
CA THR A 176 -6.06 3.17 9.08
C THR A 176 -4.77 2.72 9.78
N LEU A 177 -3.70 3.51 9.68
CA LEU A 177 -2.40 3.36 10.35
C LEU A 177 -1.86 1.92 10.26
N GLY A 178 -1.85 1.18 11.37
CA GLY A 178 -1.37 -0.20 11.42
C GLY A 178 -2.19 -1.18 10.58
N ALA A 179 -3.45 -0.87 10.30
CA ALA A 179 -4.30 -1.65 9.40
C ALA A 179 -4.22 -1.19 7.93
N ALA A 180 -3.54 -0.08 7.60
CA ALA A 180 -3.56 0.48 6.24
C ALA A 180 -3.09 -0.53 5.18
N GLY A 181 -2.00 -1.23 5.44
CA GLY A 181 -1.47 -2.21 4.49
C GLY A 181 -2.43 -3.35 4.18
N VAL A 182 -3.16 -3.88 5.19
CA VAL A 182 -4.14 -4.93 4.95
C VAL A 182 -5.42 -4.40 4.33
N THR A 183 -5.81 -3.17 4.64
CA THR A 183 -6.96 -2.50 4.02
C THR A 183 -6.71 -2.30 2.53
N ASP A 184 -5.59 -1.69 2.17
CA ASP A 184 -5.21 -1.43 0.78
C ASP A 184 -5.04 -2.73 -0.01
N ALA A 185 -4.27 -3.70 0.52
CA ALA A 185 -4.07 -5.00 -0.12
C ALA A 185 -5.38 -5.81 -0.20
N GLY A 186 -6.23 -5.75 0.83
CA GLY A 186 -7.52 -6.41 0.88
C GLY A 186 -8.46 -5.95 -0.23
N LEU A 187 -8.52 -4.65 -0.49
CA LEU A 187 -9.32 -4.09 -1.59
C LEU A 187 -8.86 -4.62 -2.95
N LEU A 188 -7.54 -4.72 -3.17
CA LEU A 188 -6.99 -5.26 -4.41
C LEU A 188 -7.31 -6.75 -4.56
N VAL A 189 -7.06 -7.55 -3.52
CA VAL A 189 -7.33 -9.00 -3.53
C VAL A 189 -8.81 -9.29 -3.77
N LEU A 190 -9.71 -8.60 -3.06
CA LEU A 190 -11.15 -8.75 -3.26
C LEU A 190 -11.57 -8.34 -4.67
N GLY A 191 -11.04 -7.24 -5.21
CA GLY A 191 -11.29 -6.84 -6.59
C GLY A 191 -10.89 -7.92 -7.60
N LEU A 192 -9.69 -8.49 -7.47
CA LEU A 192 -9.24 -9.59 -8.33
C LEU A 192 -10.13 -10.83 -8.20
N MET A 193 -10.54 -11.19 -6.98
CA MET A 193 -11.45 -12.33 -6.74
C MET A 193 -12.84 -12.13 -7.36
N HIS A 194 -13.27 -10.89 -7.55
CA HIS A 194 -14.56 -10.53 -8.15
C HIS A 194 -14.46 -10.16 -9.65
N GLY A 195 -13.35 -10.46 -10.30
CA GLY A 195 -13.20 -10.30 -11.74
C GLY A 195 -12.74 -8.91 -12.19
N GLY A 196 -12.10 -8.15 -11.32
CA GLY A 196 -11.48 -6.86 -11.61
C GLY A 196 -11.80 -5.78 -10.58
N LEU A 197 -11.18 -4.60 -10.73
CA LEU A 197 -11.35 -3.49 -9.80
C LEU A 197 -12.25 -2.42 -10.42
N LYS A 198 -13.31 -2.07 -9.70
CA LYS A 198 -14.13 -0.88 -9.99
C LYS A 198 -13.61 0.26 -9.13
N LEU A 199 -12.94 1.20 -9.76
CA LEU A 199 -12.27 2.30 -9.10
C LEU A 199 -12.98 3.61 -9.38
N PRO A 200 -13.25 4.45 -8.37
CA PRO A 200 -13.69 5.83 -8.59
C PRO A 200 -12.54 6.66 -9.16
N ALA A 201 -12.86 7.83 -9.68
CA ALA A 201 -11.86 8.85 -9.97
C ALA A 201 -11.09 9.21 -8.69
N GLN A 202 -9.81 9.58 -8.82
CA GLN A 202 -9.02 10.07 -7.70
C GLN A 202 -9.58 11.39 -7.16
N PHE A 203 -10.06 12.24 -8.05
CA PHE A 203 -10.57 13.57 -7.73
C PHE A 203 -12.09 13.56 -7.75
N SER A 204 -12.71 13.97 -6.64
CA SER A 204 -14.16 14.17 -6.53
C SER A 204 -14.56 15.55 -7.09
N GLU A 205 -15.86 15.75 -7.28
CA GLU A 205 -16.40 17.06 -7.70
C GLU A 205 -15.92 18.18 -6.76
N GLY A 206 -15.46 19.28 -7.35
CA GLY A 206 -14.93 20.45 -6.64
C GLY A 206 -13.49 20.28 -6.12
N GLN A 207 -12.81 19.19 -6.45
CA GLN A 207 -11.38 19.01 -6.16
C GLN A 207 -10.53 19.35 -7.38
N THR A 208 -9.48 20.14 -7.18
CA THR A 208 -8.51 20.50 -8.21
C THR A 208 -7.25 19.63 -8.07
N PRO A 209 -6.83 18.92 -9.13
CA PRO A 209 -5.54 18.23 -9.13
C PRO A 209 -4.38 19.21 -8.92
N ASP A 210 -3.35 18.79 -8.19
CA ASP A 210 -2.11 19.56 -8.09
C ASP A 210 -1.23 19.31 -9.33
N GLU A 211 -1.39 20.14 -10.34
CA GLU A 211 -0.65 20.01 -11.62
C GLU A 211 0.87 20.25 -11.48
N THR A 212 1.36 20.59 -10.30
CA THR A 212 2.82 20.61 -10.02
C THR A 212 3.38 19.20 -9.80
N LEU A 213 2.52 18.20 -9.57
CA LEU A 213 2.87 16.81 -9.42
C LEU A 213 2.85 16.07 -10.77
N PRO A 214 3.65 15.01 -10.94
CA PRO A 214 3.60 14.17 -12.15
C PRO A 214 2.39 13.25 -12.11
N LEU A 215 1.19 13.78 -12.42
CA LEU A 215 -0.10 13.09 -12.33
C LEU A 215 -0.40 12.13 -13.48
N SER A 216 0.54 11.89 -14.39
CA SER A 216 0.35 10.92 -15.47
C SER A 216 0.03 9.54 -14.91
N GLY A 217 -1.04 8.91 -15.42
CA GLY A 217 -1.55 7.63 -14.92
C GLY A 217 -2.51 7.74 -13.72
N VAL A 218 -2.60 8.88 -13.05
CA VAL A 218 -3.59 9.08 -11.98
C VAL A 218 -5.00 9.12 -12.56
N LEU A 219 -5.90 8.31 -12.01
CA LEU A 219 -7.29 8.19 -12.48
C LEU A 219 -8.06 9.50 -12.30
N ARG A 220 -8.39 10.16 -13.40
CA ARG A 220 -9.23 11.37 -13.41
C ARG A 220 -10.72 11.05 -13.57
N GLU A 221 -11.03 9.87 -14.09
CA GLU A 221 -12.40 9.36 -14.27
C GLU A 221 -12.52 7.98 -13.61
N PRO A 222 -13.73 7.52 -13.27
CA PRO A 222 -13.94 6.16 -12.79
C PRO A 222 -13.47 5.13 -13.83
N ALA A 223 -12.81 4.08 -13.37
CA ALA A 223 -12.26 3.05 -14.23
C ALA A 223 -12.67 1.64 -13.81
N LEU A 224 -12.85 0.76 -14.79
CA LEU A 224 -12.92 -0.68 -14.60
C LEU A 224 -11.60 -1.28 -15.05
N ILE A 225 -10.82 -1.77 -14.09
CA ILE A 225 -9.53 -2.41 -14.35
C ILE A 225 -9.78 -3.91 -14.47
N ALA A 226 -9.44 -4.47 -15.64
CA ALA A 226 -9.52 -5.92 -15.87
C ALA A 226 -8.56 -6.68 -14.93
N PRO A 227 -8.83 -7.96 -14.65
CA PRO A 227 -7.92 -8.78 -13.84
C PRO A 227 -6.52 -8.83 -14.45
N GLY A 228 -5.51 -8.60 -13.64
CA GLY A 228 -4.10 -8.58 -14.01
C GLY A 228 -3.25 -8.29 -12.78
N PRO A 229 -1.92 -8.20 -12.92
CA PRO A 229 -1.04 -7.84 -11.82
C PRO A 229 -1.33 -6.43 -11.29
N VAL A 230 -1.59 -6.33 -9.98
CA VAL A 230 -1.86 -5.07 -9.29
C VAL A 230 -0.87 -4.86 -8.16
N MET A 231 -0.56 -3.61 -7.86
CA MET A 231 0.41 -3.26 -6.82
C MET A 231 -0.22 -2.41 -5.73
N SER A 232 0.19 -2.62 -4.48
CA SER A 232 -0.07 -1.73 -3.34
C SER A 232 1.24 -1.21 -2.80
N THR A 233 1.36 0.10 -2.60
CA THR A 233 2.50 0.77 -1.97
C THR A 233 2.15 1.28 -0.59
N ASN A 234 3.08 1.16 0.35
CA ASN A 234 2.94 1.71 1.69
C ASN A 234 4.25 2.32 2.14
N LEU A 235 4.19 3.61 2.44
CA LEU A 235 5.33 4.43 2.85
C LEU A 235 5.09 4.91 4.28
N ALA A 236 6.06 4.73 5.15
CA ALA A 236 5.83 4.92 6.56
C ALA A 236 6.86 5.83 7.22
N PHE A 237 6.46 6.48 8.31
CA PHE A 237 7.38 7.20 9.18
C PHE A 237 8.54 6.30 9.60
N GLY A 238 9.75 6.89 9.69
CA GLY A 238 11.00 6.16 9.83
C GLY A 238 11.59 5.74 8.49
N GLY A 239 10.93 6.10 7.37
CA GLY A 239 11.41 5.85 6.01
C GLY A 239 11.26 4.39 5.56
N SER A 240 10.39 3.61 6.19
CA SER A 240 10.12 2.23 5.73
C SER A 240 9.17 2.24 4.54
N ASN A 241 9.61 1.71 3.41
CA ASN A 241 8.81 1.61 2.19
C ASN A 241 8.56 0.16 1.84
N THR A 242 7.36 -0.16 1.39
CA THR A 242 6.98 -1.50 0.95
C THR A 242 6.12 -1.44 -0.29
N ALA A 243 6.26 -2.45 -1.16
CA ALA A 243 5.40 -2.69 -2.30
C ALA A 243 5.02 -4.17 -2.36
N LEU A 244 3.76 -4.46 -2.65
CA LEU A 244 3.21 -5.81 -2.81
C LEU A 244 2.57 -5.93 -4.18
N ILE A 245 2.79 -7.06 -4.88
CA ILE A 245 2.14 -7.37 -6.15
C ILE A 245 1.26 -8.60 -5.98
N PHE A 246 -0.01 -8.42 -6.34
CA PHE A 246 -1.00 -9.49 -6.38
C PHE A 246 -1.40 -9.77 -7.82
N GLU A 247 -1.56 -11.04 -8.16
CA GLU A 247 -2.02 -11.49 -9.47
C GLU A 247 -3.19 -12.44 -9.34
N PRO A 248 -4.15 -12.42 -10.27
CA PRO A 248 -5.12 -13.50 -10.37
C PRO A 248 -4.38 -14.82 -10.66
N ASN A 249 -4.79 -15.88 -10.00
CA ASN A 249 -4.25 -17.19 -10.25
C ASN A 249 -5.14 -17.85 -11.32
N SER A 250 -4.60 -17.99 -12.53
CA SER A 250 -5.25 -18.64 -13.67
C SER A 250 -5.36 -20.15 -13.49
#